data_9c1ae833388cc6acff6ad68f7c8f86f9
#
_entry.id   9c1ae833388cc6acff6ad68f7c8f86f9
#
_cell.length_a   1.000
_cell.length_b   1.000
_cell.length_c   1.000
_cell.angle_alpha   90.00
_cell.angle_beta   90.00
_cell.angle_gamma   90.00
#
_symmetry.space_group_name_H-M   'P 1'
#
loop_
_entity.id
_entity.type
_entity.pdbx_description
1 polymer ?
#
loop_
_entity_poly.entity_id
_entity_poly.type
_entity_poly.pdbx_seq_one_letter_code
_entity_poly.pdbx_strand_id
1 'polypeptide(L)'
;TTVSAFSLNRLPIGKVRFLHNDETFYYSDGVYYKKKPHGYVVVKPRAGFPVAALPRGYRVVRDGSATFYSFNNVRYRKVNGFFVVV
;
A
#
# COMPACT_ATOMS: atom_id res chain seq x y z
N THR A 1 14.06 -2.33 18.25
CA THR A 1 14.09 -1.73 17.62
C THR A 1 13.28 -1.76 16.61
N THR A 2 13.05 -1.04 16.21
CA THR A 2 12.20 -1.05 15.45
C THR A 2 12.59 -0.97 14.18
N VAL A 3 12.49 -1.73 13.46
CA VAL A 3 12.86 -1.72 12.29
C VAL A 3 11.86 -1.31 11.41
N SER A 4 10.77 -0.92 11.84
CA SER A 4 9.75 -0.45 10.99
C SER A 4 10.21 0.79 10.29
N ALA A 5 11.25 1.37 10.76
CA ALA A 5 11.73 2.58 10.15
C ALA A 5 12.81 2.30 9.12
N PHE A 6 12.74 1.22 8.49
CA PHE A 6 13.68 0.87 7.47
C PHE A 6 13.73 1.97 6.41
N SER A 7 14.90 2.47 6.13
CA SER A 7 15.10 3.59 5.24
C SER A 7 15.82 3.17 3.97
N LEU A 8 15.37 3.70 2.84
CA LEU A 8 15.97 3.42 1.55
C LEU A 8 16.42 4.71 0.89
N ASN A 9 17.50 4.67 0.15
CA ASN A 9 17.94 5.83 -0.60
C ASN A 9 17.07 6.04 -1.83
N ARG A 10 16.59 4.98 -2.41
CA ARG A 10 15.68 5.08 -3.53
C ARG A 10 14.75 3.88 -3.56
N LEU A 11 13.64 4.05 -4.25
CA LEU A 11 12.63 3.03 -4.29
C LEU A 11 12.85 2.06 -5.43
N PRO A 12 12.27 0.87 -5.31
CA PRO A 12 12.33 -0.12 -6.38
C PRO A 12 11.70 0.41 -7.67
N ILE A 13 12.07 -0.20 -8.77
CA ILE A 13 11.47 0.10 -10.06
C ILE A 13 10.01 -0.33 -9.99
N GLY A 14 9.15 0.44 -10.66
CA GLY A 14 7.72 0.10 -10.65
C GLY A 14 6.93 0.75 -9.54
N LYS A 15 7.52 1.67 -8.80
CA LYS A 15 6.81 2.36 -7.76
C LYS A 15 5.74 3.26 -8.34
N VAL A 16 4.68 3.48 -7.57
CA VAL A 16 3.60 4.37 -7.94
C VAL A 16 3.43 5.41 -6.83
N ARG A 17 3.41 6.66 -7.21
CA ARG A 17 3.22 7.76 -6.27
C ARG A 17 1.75 8.11 -6.13
N PHE A 18 1.31 8.40 -4.93
CA PHE A 18 -0.05 8.87 -4.71
C PHE A 18 -0.10 9.85 -3.53
N LEU A 19 -1.17 10.62 -3.48
CA LEU A 19 -1.39 11.57 -2.38
C LEU A 19 -2.47 11.02 -1.46
N HIS A 20 -2.30 11.23 -0.19
CA HIS A 20 -3.29 10.86 0.82
C HIS A 20 -3.23 11.92 1.92
N ASN A 21 -4.33 12.64 2.12
CA ASN A 21 -4.41 13.73 3.10
C ASN A 21 -3.27 14.74 2.91
N ASP A 22 -3.04 15.11 1.65
CA ASP A 22 -2.01 16.09 1.29
C ASP A 22 -0.58 15.63 1.53
N GLU A 23 -0.37 14.37 1.83
CA GLU A 23 0.97 13.83 1.96
C GLU A 23 1.25 12.91 0.78
N THR A 24 2.50 12.85 0.37
CA THR A 24 2.92 12.01 -0.75
C THR A 24 3.44 10.68 -0.25
N PHE A 25 2.88 9.61 -0.81
CA PHE A 25 3.30 8.26 -0.49
C PHE A 25 3.63 7.52 -1.77
N TYR A 26 4.30 6.40 -1.62
CA TYR A 26 4.68 5.56 -2.75
C TYR A 26 4.29 4.11 -2.45
N TYR A 27 3.95 3.39 -3.49
CA TYR A 27 3.61 1.98 -3.35
C TYR A 27 4.46 1.19 -4.33
N SER A 28 5.00 0.07 -3.89
CA SER A 28 5.71 -0.86 -4.74
C SER A 28 5.55 -2.26 -4.19
N ASP A 29 4.97 -3.14 -5.01
CA ASP A 29 4.91 -4.58 -4.72
C ASP A 29 4.44 -4.92 -3.30
N GLY A 30 3.38 -4.30 -2.87
CA GLY A 30 2.77 -4.60 -1.57
C GLY A 30 3.29 -3.81 -0.41
N VAL A 31 4.23 -2.90 -0.63
CA VAL A 31 4.84 -2.11 0.44
C VAL A 31 4.61 -0.63 0.19
N TYR A 32 4.30 0.09 1.25
CA TYR A 32 4.06 1.53 1.18
C TYR A 32 5.23 2.30 1.80
N TYR A 33 5.55 3.44 1.20
CA TYR A 33 6.69 4.24 1.62
C TYR A 33 6.30 5.70 1.71
N LYS A 34 7.01 6.43 2.55
CA LYS A 34 6.87 7.88 2.63
C LYS A 34 8.24 8.50 2.37
N LYS A 35 8.26 9.58 1.59
CA LYS A 35 9.51 10.25 1.30
C LYS A 35 9.94 11.10 2.49
N LYS A 36 11.19 11.01 2.85
CA LYS A 36 11.81 11.82 3.89
C LYS A 36 12.99 12.58 3.28
N PRO A 37 13.53 13.59 3.97
CA PRO A 37 14.65 14.36 3.43
C PRO A 37 15.84 13.50 2.99
N HIS A 38 16.09 12.42 3.69
CA HIS A 38 17.24 11.59 3.39
C HIS A 38 16.89 10.24 2.79
N GLY A 39 15.73 10.11 2.17
CA GLY A 39 15.36 8.86 1.54
C GLY A 39 13.91 8.52 1.76
N TYR A 40 13.60 7.23 1.84
CA TYR A 40 12.24 6.75 1.97
C TYR A 40 12.15 5.81 3.15
N VAL A 41 11.03 5.83 3.85
CA VAL A 41 10.81 4.92 4.97
C VAL A 41 9.57 4.11 4.69
N VAL A 42 9.55 2.87 5.15
CA VAL A 42 8.39 2.01 5.05
C VAL A 42 7.35 2.49 6.05
N VAL A 43 6.10 2.59 5.60
CA VAL A 43 5.01 2.99 6.47
C VAL A 43 3.95 1.93 6.49
N LYS A 44 3.19 1.88 7.57
CA LYS A 44 2.06 0.98 7.65
C LYS A 44 0.97 1.45 6.72
N PRO A 45 0.28 0.54 6.03
CA PRO A 45 -0.86 0.93 5.21
C PRO A 45 -1.93 1.60 6.05
N ARG A 46 -2.54 2.64 5.51
CA ARG A 46 -3.63 3.35 6.19
C ARG A 46 -4.90 3.17 5.40
N ALA A 47 -6.02 3.13 6.10
CA ALA A 47 -7.32 3.05 5.43
C ALA A 47 -7.44 4.19 4.43
N GLY A 48 -7.87 3.86 3.22
CA GLY A 48 -7.99 4.83 2.16
C GLY A 48 -6.82 4.86 1.17
N PHE A 49 -5.73 4.19 1.46
CA PHE A 49 -4.62 4.12 0.51
C PHE A 49 -5.06 3.37 -0.74
N PRO A 50 -4.90 3.93 -1.92
CA PRO A 50 -5.33 3.28 -3.15
C PRO A 50 -4.18 2.56 -3.84
N VAL A 51 -4.51 1.49 -4.58
CA VAL A 51 -3.56 0.89 -5.51
C VAL A 51 -4.33 0.46 -6.74
N ALA A 52 -3.74 0.59 -7.90
CA ALA A 52 -4.43 0.26 -9.15
C ALA A 52 -4.57 -1.25 -9.33
N ALA A 53 -3.61 -2.02 -8.86
CA ALA A 53 -3.63 -3.47 -8.99
C ALA A 53 -2.86 -4.08 -7.83
N LEU A 54 -3.29 -5.26 -7.41
CA LEU A 54 -2.59 -5.98 -6.35
C LEU A 54 -1.56 -6.91 -6.96
N PRO A 55 -0.47 -7.18 -6.25
CA PRO A 55 0.54 -8.11 -6.75
C PRO A 55 -0.01 -9.52 -6.85
N ARG A 56 0.65 -10.36 -7.61
CA ARG A 56 0.28 -11.75 -7.70
C ARG A 56 0.25 -12.36 -6.33
N GLY A 57 -0.65 -13.30 -6.14
CA GLY A 57 -0.74 -13.98 -4.85
C GLY A 57 -1.73 -13.34 -3.90
N TYR A 58 -2.43 -12.31 -4.33
CA TYR A 58 -3.46 -11.76 -3.47
C TYR A 58 -4.57 -12.79 -3.31
N ARG A 59 -5.34 -12.67 -2.26
CA ARG A 59 -6.41 -13.62 -1.96
C ARG A 59 -7.73 -12.88 -1.96
N VAL A 60 -8.79 -13.61 -2.31
CA VAL A 60 -10.14 -13.07 -2.27
C VAL A 60 -10.79 -13.59 -1.00
N VAL A 61 -11.34 -12.71 -0.20
CA VAL A 61 -11.98 -13.07 1.06
C VAL A 61 -13.43 -12.65 1.00
N ARG A 62 -14.34 -13.60 1.24
CA ARG A 62 -15.75 -13.28 1.26
C ARG A 62 -16.24 -13.23 2.68
N ASP A 63 -17.04 -12.22 2.98
CA ASP A 63 -17.58 -12.06 4.32
C ASP A 63 -19.03 -11.63 4.12
N GLY A 64 -19.93 -12.59 4.21
CA GLY A 64 -21.34 -12.36 3.91
C GLY A 64 -21.48 -12.02 2.43
N SER A 65 -22.11 -10.89 2.14
CA SER A 65 -22.27 -10.44 0.76
C SER A 65 -21.11 -9.53 0.32
N ALA A 66 -20.17 -9.25 1.20
CA ALA A 66 -19.06 -8.37 0.86
C ALA A 66 -17.87 -9.19 0.38
N THR A 67 -17.11 -8.62 -0.53
CA THR A 67 -15.89 -9.24 -1.04
C THR A 67 -14.73 -8.33 -0.74
N PHE A 68 -13.69 -8.90 -0.15
CA PHE A 68 -12.47 -8.18 0.14
C PHE A 68 -11.29 -8.87 -0.52
N TYR A 69 -10.19 -8.18 -0.60
CA TYR A 69 -8.97 -8.71 -1.18
C TYR A 69 -7.86 -8.53 -0.15
N SER A 70 -6.98 -9.50 -0.06
CA SER A 70 -5.93 -9.46 0.95
C SER A 70 -4.58 -9.71 0.32
N PHE A 71 -3.61 -8.92 0.67
CA PHE A 71 -2.23 -9.13 0.26
C PHE A 71 -1.32 -8.58 1.36
N ASN A 72 -0.32 -9.36 1.75
CA ASN A 72 0.67 -8.91 2.73
C ASN A 72 0.01 -8.48 4.05
N ASN A 73 -1.02 -9.23 4.45
CA ASN A 73 -1.79 -8.95 5.66
C ASN A 73 -2.54 -7.62 5.63
N VAL A 74 -2.74 -7.06 4.45
CA VAL A 74 -3.50 -5.84 4.29
C VAL A 74 -4.78 -6.17 3.55
N ARG A 75 -5.90 -5.67 4.04
CA ARG A 75 -7.20 -5.94 3.44
C ARG A 75 -7.63 -4.76 2.58
N TYR A 76 -8.18 -5.07 1.41
CA TYR A 76 -8.59 -4.06 0.44
C TYR A 76 -10.02 -4.29 0.01
N ARG A 77 -10.68 -3.20 -0.39
CA ARG A 77 -11.95 -3.26 -1.10
C ARG A 77 -11.73 -2.74 -2.50
N LYS A 78 -12.54 -3.19 -3.45
CA LYS A 78 -12.44 -2.67 -4.82
C LYS A 78 -13.42 -1.53 -4.96
N VAL A 79 -12.93 -0.35 -5.32
CA VAL A 79 -13.75 0.84 -5.45
C VAL A 79 -13.39 1.54 -6.75
N ASN A 80 -14.35 1.65 -7.67
CA ASN A 80 -14.13 2.34 -8.96
C ASN A 80 -12.88 1.89 -9.70
N GLY A 81 -12.63 0.61 -9.70
CA GLY A 81 -11.48 0.08 -10.44
C GLY A 81 -10.17 0.10 -9.68
N PHE A 82 -10.16 0.68 -8.47
CA PHE A 82 -8.97 0.65 -7.64
C PHE A 82 -9.20 -0.25 -6.44
N PHE A 83 -8.12 -0.70 -5.85
CA PHE A 83 -8.19 -1.40 -4.57
C PHE A 83 -7.84 -0.37 -3.50
N VAL A 84 -8.62 -0.33 -2.44
CA VAL A 84 -8.46 0.68 -1.39
C VAL A 84 -8.32 -0.03 -0.05
N VAL A 85 -7.33 0.34 0.72
CA VAL A 85 -7.09 -0.26 2.05
C VAL A 85 -8.26 0.05 2.97
N VAL A 86 -8.75 -0.97 3.66
CA VAL A 86 -9.83 -0.79 4.63
C VAL A 86 -9.37 -1.00 6.05
#